data_7f0078bd4446dc05edd137a10c06d10e
#
_entry.id   7f0078bd4446dc05edd137a10c06d10e
#
_cell.length_a   1.000
_cell.length_b   1.000
_cell.length_c   1.000
_cell.angle_alpha   90.00
_cell.angle_beta   90.00
_cell.angle_gamma   90.00
#
_symmetry.space_group_name_H-M   'P 1'
#
loop_
_entity.id
_entity.type
_entity.pdbx_description
1 polymer ?
#
loop_
_entity_poly.entity_id
_entity_poly.type
_entity_poly.pdbx_seq_one_letter_code
_entity_poly.pdbx_strand_id
1 'polypeptide(L)'
;MIIKPANRTNSVSEYYFSKKLQEIDLMNRQGAEVINLGIGAPDRMPPEEAILTLIKEAQHPGNHAYQSYKGIKELREGFATWYKKYYRVDLNPDTEIQPLAGSKEGILLLSLAFLNKGDQVLVPNPGYPTYSSASLLAEAGIVLYDLKEETGWMPDFEQLE
;
A
#
# COMPACT_ATOMS: atom_id res chain seq x y z
N MET A 1 -31.02 -17.31 -1.68
CA MET A 1 -29.89 -17.89 -0.94
C MET A 1 -29.07 -16.71 -0.42
N ILE A 2 -28.83 -16.58 0.88
CA ILE A 2 -27.98 -15.52 1.46
C ILE A 2 -26.59 -16.16 1.65
N ILE A 3 -25.60 -15.68 0.89
CA ILE A 3 -24.21 -16.10 1.04
C ILE A 3 -23.61 -15.32 2.21
N LYS A 4 -23.12 -16.03 3.24
CA LYS A 4 -22.46 -15.43 4.38
C LYS A 4 -21.00 -15.10 4.02
N PRO A 5 -20.47 -13.92 4.45
CA PRO A 5 -19.06 -13.62 4.32
C PRO A 5 -18.18 -14.64 5.08
N ALA A 6 -16.92 -14.77 4.67
CA ALA A 6 -15.94 -15.59 5.40
C ALA A 6 -15.68 -15.00 6.81
N ASN A 7 -15.44 -15.86 7.80
CA ASN A 7 -15.23 -15.42 9.18
C ASN A 7 -14.08 -14.43 9.36
N ARG A 8 -13.02 -14.56 8.56
CA ARG A 8 -11.86 -13.64 8.57
C ARG A 8 -12.22 -12.19 8.25
N THR A 9 -13.33 -11.94 7.53
CA THR A 9 -13.77 -10.56 7.26
C THR A 9 -14.33 -9.85 8.48
N ASN A 10 -14.74 -10.59 9.53
CA ASN A 10 -15.25 -10.01 10.78
C ASN A 10 -14.14 -9.34 11.62
N SER A 11 -12.88 -9.68 11.37
CA SER A 11 -11.72 -9.10 12.05
C SER A 11 -11.22 -7.79 11.41
N VAL A 12 -11.77 -7.42 10.25
CA VAL A 12 -11.39 -6.20 9.52
C VAL A 12 -12.52 -5.18 9.63
N SER A 13 -12.23 -4.03 10.22
CA SER A 13 -13.17 -2.92 10.31
C SER A 13 -13.07 -2.02 9.06
N GLU A 14 -14.14 -1.26 8.82
CA GLU A 14 -14.11 -0.22 7.79
C GLU A 14 -12.98 0.77 8.06
N TYR A 15 -12.30 1.17 6.98
CA TYR A 15 -11.17 2.08 7.05
C TYR A 15 -11.57 3.42 7.68
N TYR A 16 -10.91 3.78 8.78
CA TYR A 16 -11.24 4.96 9.59
C TYR A 16 -11.35 6.24 8.76
N PHE A 17 -10.41 6.48 7.85
CA PHE A 17 -10.41 7.68 7.02
C PHE A 17 -11.57 7.73 6.03
N SER A 18 -12.10 6.58 5.57
CA SER A 18 -13.30 6.55 4.72
C SER A 18 -14.48 7.21 5.43
N LYS A 19 -14.71 6.84 6.69
CA LYS A 19 -15.76 7.44 7.53
C LYS A 19 -15.54 8.92 7.78
N LYS A 20 -14.30 9.30 8.09
CA LYS A 20 -13.97 10.70 8.37
C LYS A 20 -14.07 11.59 7.13
N LEU A 21 -13.74 11.08 5.95
CA LEU A 21 -13.97 11.83 4.71
C LEU A 21 -15.45 12.08 4.43
N GLN A 22 -16.30 11.09 4.66
CA GLN A 22 -17.75 11.25 4.52
C GLN A 22 -18.30 12.28 5.53
N GLU A 23 -17.82 12.26 6.79
CA GLU A 23 -18.18 13.23 7.81
C GLU A 23 -17.76 14.65 7.41
N ILE A 24 -16.53 14.84 6.95
CA ILE A 24 -16.02 16.14 6.48
C ILE A 24 -16.82 16.64 5.26
N ASP A 25 -17.12 15.76 4.29
CA ASP A 25 -17.93 16.12 3.13
C ASP A 25 -19.33 16.61 3.56
N LEU A 26 -19.96 15.91 4.49
CA LEU A 26 -21.25 16.32 5.04
C LEU A 26 -21.16 17.69 5.75
N MET A 27 -20.16 17.91 6.57
CA MET A 27 -19.94 19.19 7.26
C MET A 27 -19.73 20.32 6.25
N ASN A 28 -18.93 20.09 5.20
CA ASN A 28 -18.68 21.09 4.16
C ASN A 28 -19.94 21.41 3.33
N ARG A 29 -20.78 20.42 3.04
CA ARG A 29 -22.09 20.67 2.41
C ARG A 29 -23.03 21.51 3.30
N GLN A 30 -22.82 21.50 4.61
CA GLN A 30 -23.54 22.31 5.58
C GLN A 30 -22.88 23.69 5.82
N GLY A 31 -21.82 24.03 5.09
CA GLY A 31 -21.14 25.31 5.15
C GLY A 31 -20.07 25.44 6.23
N ALA A 32 -19.55 24.32 6.76
CA ALA A 32 -18.55 24.35 7.83
C ALA A 32 -17.13 24.71 7.36
N GLU A 33 -16.85 24.65 6.04
CA GLU A 33 -15.53 24.98 5.43
C GLU A 33 -14.33 24.26 6.09
N VAL A 34 -14.49 22.98 6.40
CA VAL A 34 -13.46 22.17 7.06
C VAL A 34 -12.28 21.94 6.13
N ILE A 35 -11.08 22.32 6.57
CA ILE A 35 -9.81 22.00 5.88
C ILE A 35 -9.35 20.62 6.31
N ASN A 36 -9.28 19.69 5.35
CA ASN A 36 -8.86 18.31 5.61
C ASN A 36 -7.32 18.18 5.58
N LEU A 37 -6.72 17.99 6.74
CA LEU A 37 -5.29 17.67 6.89
C LEU A 37 -5.03 16.20 7.24
N GLY A 38 -6.06 15.34 7.24
CA GLY A 38 -5.97 13.94 7.63
C GLY A 38 -5.44 13.02 6.53
N ILE A 39 -5.42 13.47 5.28
CA ILE A 39 -4.91 12.67 4.15
C ILE A 39 -3.86 13.48 3.40
N GLY A 40 -2.64 12.92 3.36
CA GLY A 40 -1.58 13.42 2.51
C GLY A 40 -1.77 12.95 1.08
N ALA A 41 -2.26 13.81 0.21
CA ALA A 41 -2.35 13.56 -1.22
C ALA A 41 -1.41 14.53 -1.96
N PRO A 42 -0.77 14.09 -3.07
CA PRO A 42 -0.05 15.00 -3.95
C PRO A 42 -0.99 16.09 -4.46
N ASP A 43 -0.60 17.34 -4.32
CA ASP A 43 -1.36 18.53 -4.76
C ASP A 43 -0.81 19.14 -6.06
N ARG A 44 0.36 18.66 -6.51
CA ARG A 44 1.01 19.11 -7.74
C ARG A 44 0.80 18.10 -8.85
N MET A 45 0.74 18.61 -10.08
CA MET A 45 0.71 17.77 -11.26
C MET A 45 2.04 17.00 -11.42
N PRO A 46 2.00 15.77 -12.01
CA PRO A 46 3.21 15.10 -12.44
C PRO A 46 4.02 15.96 -13.42
N PRO A 47 5.32 15.68 -13.60
CA PRO A 47 6.09 16.34 -14.65
C PRO A 47 5.41 16.24 -16.01
N GLU A 48 5.44 17.31 -16.79
CA GLU A 48 4.78 17.37 -18.10
C GLU A 48 5.23 16.24 -19.04
N GLU A 49 6.49 15.89 -19.01
CA GLU A 49 7.07 14.78 -19.80
C GLU A 49 6.40 13.44 -19.48
N ALA A 50 6.04 13.19 -18.20
CA ALA A 50 5.35 11.98 -17.81
C ALA A 50 3.92 11.95 -18.37
N ILE A 51 3.22 13.09 -18.35
CA ILE A 51 1.87 13.24 -18.91
C ILE A 51 1.89 13.04 -20.42
N LEU A 52 2.80 13.69 -21.13
CA LEU A 52 2.93 13.58 -22.58
C LEU A 52 3.29 12.16 -23.01
N THR A 53 4.18 11.49 -22.25
CA THR A 53 4.53 10.10 -22.51
C THR A 53 3.31 9.18 -22.31
N LEU A 54 2.55 9.36 -21.24
CA LEU A 54 1.32 8.58 -21.02
C LEU A 54 0.32 8.76 -22.17
N ILE A 55 0.09 9.99 -22.62
CA ILE A 55 -0.83 10.29 -23.74
C ILE A 55 -0.34 9.59 -25.02
N LYS A 56 0.94 9.70 -25.33
CA LYS A 56 1.55 9.07 -26.52
C LYS A 56 1.39 7.56 -26.49
N GLU A 57 1.75 6.94 -25.38
CA GLU A 57 1.70 5.48 -25.24
C GLU A 57 0.24 4.95 -25.18
N ALA A 58 -0.70 5.72 -24.61
CA ALA A 58 -2.12 5.37 -24.65
C ALA A 58 -2.73 5.39 -26.07
N GLN A 59 -2.15 6.13 -27.01
CA GLN A 59 -2.57 6.15 -28.41
C GLN A 59 -2.01 4.99 -29.22
N HIS A 60 -1.04 4.25 -28.70
CA HIS A 60 -0.41 3.15 -29.40
C HIS A 60 -1.28 1.88 -29.31
N PRO A 61 -1.79 1.33 -30.44
CA PRO A 61 -2.74 0.21 -30.41
C PRO A 61 -2.22 -1.03 -29.69
N GLY A 62 -0.92 -1.30 -29.72
CA GLY A 62 -0.28 -2.45 -29.10
C GLY A 62 -0.27 -2.42 -27.57
N ASN A 63 -0.52 -1.26 -26.95
CA ASN A 63 -0.46 -1.10 -25.50
C ASN A 63 -1.77 -1.48 -24.77
N HIS A 64 -2.81 -1.89 -25.53
CA HIS A 64 -4.12 -2.25 -24.98
C HIS A 64 -4.35 -3.77 -24.85
N ALA A 65 -3.37 -4.59 -25.22
CA ALA A 65 -3.45 -6.04 -25.13
C ALA A 65 -3.19 -6.53 -23.70
N TYR A 66 -3.53 -7.80 -23.43
CA TYR A 66 -3.15 -8.46 -22.18
C TYR A 66 -1.63 -8.45 -22.00
N GLN A 67 -1.20 -8.10 -20.82
CA GLN A 67 0.20 -8.05 -20.44
C GLN A 67 0.61 -9.29 -19.63
N SER A 68 1.91 -9.51 -19.52
CA SER A 68 2.46 -10.55 -18.65
C SER A 68 2.06 -10.32 -17.19
N TYR A 69 1.85 -11.41 -16.44
CA TYR A 69 1.62 -11.35 -14.98
C TYR A 69 2.74 -10.64 -14.20
N LYS A 70 3.94 -10.62 -14.75
CA LYS A 70 5.09 -9.89 -14.19
C LYS A 70 5.10 -8.40 -14.57
N GLY A 71 4.12 -7.91 -15.31
CA GLY A 71 4.16 -6.60 -15.96
C GLY A 71 5.06 -6.56 -17.19
N ILE A 72 5.09 -5.42 -17.88
CA ILE A 72 5.95 -5.24 -19.08
C ILE A 72 7.42 -5.15 -18.67
N LYS A 73 8.29 -5.59 -19.57
CA LYS A 73 9.74 -5.63 -19.34
C LYS A 73 10.31 -4.24 -19.08
N GLU A 74 9.89 -3.28 -19.87
CA GLU A 74 10.32 -1.88 -19.81
C GLU A 74 10.07 -1.25 -18.44
N LEU A 75 8.93 -1.56 -17.82
CA LEU A 75 8.59 -1.09 -16.46
C LEU A 75 9.54 -1.69 -15.43
N ARG A 76 9.81 -2.99 -15.50
CA ARG A 76 10.72 -3.66 -14.56
C ARG A 76 12.16 -3.17 -14.72
N GLU A 77 12.63 -2.99 -15.97
CA GLU A 77 13.94 -2.42 -16.25
C GLU A 77 14.04 -0.95 -15.76
N GLY A 78 12.94 -0.20 -15.89
CA GLY A 78 12.84 1.16 -15.37
C GLY A 78 13.02 1.18 -13.85
N PHE A 79 12.35 0.29 -13.10
CA PHE A 79 12.54 0.14 -11.65
C PHE A 79 13.97 -0.26 -11.30
N ALA A 80 14.56 -1.26 -11.98
CA ALA A 80 15.94 -1.67 -11.74
C ALA A 80 16.92 -0.51 -11.93
N THR A 81 16.77 0.24 -13.03
CA THR A 81 17.60 1.40 -13.33
C THR A 81 17.46 2.48 -12.26
N TRP A 82 16.22 2.74 -11.81
CA TRP A 82 15.94 3.75 -10.80
C TRP A 82 16.56 3.36 -9.44
N TYR A 83 16.40 2.12 -9.00
CA TYR A 83 17.00 1.62 -7.76
C TYR A 83 18.53 1.67 -7.80
N LYS A 84 19.14 1.29 -8.93
CA LYS A 84 20.59 1.40 -9.12
C LYS A 84 21.06 2.86 -9.00
N LYS A 85 20.36 3.78 -9.67
CA LYS A 85 20.73 5.20 -9.71
C LYS A 85 20.64 5.88 -8.33
N TYR A 86 19.56 5.65 -7.60
CA TYR A 86 19.28 6.42 -6.37
C TYR A 86 19.70 5.69 -5.09
N TYR A 87 19.64 4.36 -5.08
CA TYR A 87 19.96 3.57 -3.89
C TYR A 87 21.22 2.72 -4.04
N ARG A 88 21.83 2.67 -5.24
CA ARG A 88 22.99 1.82 -5.54
C ARG A 88 22.71 0.32 -5.33
N VAL A 89 21.45 -0.07 -5.53
CA VAL A 89 21.00 -1.47 -5.46
C VAL A 89 20.85 -2.00 -6.87
N ASP A 90 21.56 -3.07 -7.20
CA ASP A 90 21.39 -3.80 -8.45
C ASP A 90 20.27 -4.83 -8.27
N LEU A 91 19.25 -4.77 -9.10
CA LEU A 91 18.12 -5.68 -9.12
C LEU A 91 18.00 -6.35 -10.48
N ASN A 92 17.75 -7.65 -10.46
CA ASN A 92 17.40 -8.39 -11.68
C ASN A 92 15.94 -8.12 -12.03
N PRO A 93 15.65 -7.48 -13.19
CA PRO A 93 14.27 -7.11 -13.56
C PRO A 93 13.36 -8.32 -13.80
N ASP A 94 13.90 -9.52 -14.03
CA ASP A 94 13.10 -10.70 -14.33
C ASP A 94 12.75 -11.53 -13.09
N THR A 95 13.50 -11.42 -11.99
CA THR A 95 13.36 -12.26 -10.81
C THR A 95 13.18 -11.51 -9.50
N GLU A 96 13.50 -10.22 -9.44
CA GLU A 96 13.52 -9.44 -8.19
C GLU A 96 12.58 -8.24 -8.21
N ILE A 97 11.83 -8.04 -9.31
CA ILE A 97 10.88 -6.93 -9.45
C ILE A 97 9.49 -7.45 -9.81
N GLN A 98 8.51 -7.15 -8.96
CA GLN A 98 7.10 -7.37 -9.21
C GLN A 98 6.37 -6.02 -9.17
N PRO A 99 5.94 -5.47 -10.31
CA PRO A 99 5.09 -4.28 -10.35
C PRO A 99 3.75 -4.51 -9.65
N LEU A 100 3.28 -3.51 -8.95
CA LEU A 100 2.03 -3.52 -8.20
C LEU A 100 1.22 -2.27 -8.53
N ALA A 101 -0.10 -2.33 -8.35
CA ALA A 101 -0.98 -1.17 -8.47
C ALA A 101 -0.83 -0.20 -7.26
N GLY A 102 -0.13 -0.62 -6.22
CA GLY A 102 0.20 0.17 -5.04
C GLY A 102 0.75 -0.71 -3.92
N SER A 103 1.40 -0.09 -2.92
CA SER A 103 2.03 -0.81 -1.80
C SER A 103 1.05 -1.65 -0.97
N LYS A 104 -0.21 -1.25 -0.86
CA LYS A 104 -1.25 -2.02 -0.15
C LYS A 104 -1.46 -3.40 -0.75
N GLU A 105 -1.48 -3.49 -2.08
CA GLU A 105 -1.58 -4.76 -2.80
C GLU A 105 -0.39 -5.66 -2.44
N GLY A 106 0.83 -5.13 -2.47
CA GLY A 106 2.03 -5.88 -2.10
C GLY A 106 2.00 -6.39 -0.66
N ILE A 107 1.58 -5.57 0.29
CA ILE A 107 1.47 -5.97 1.70
C ILE A 107 0.48 -7.14 1.83
N LEU A 108 -0.69 -7.06 1.18
CA LEU A 108 -1.68 -8.14 1.20
C LEU A 108 -1.15 -9.41 0.55
N LEU A 109 -0.56 -9.30 -0.64
CA LEU A 109 -0.03 -10.46 -1.38
C LEU A 109 1.09 -11.15 -0.60
N LEU A 110 2.01 -10.40 0.00
CA LEU A 110 3.07 -10.95 0.87
C LEU A 110 2.47 -11.64 2.10
N SER A 111 1.48 -11.02 2.75
CA SER A 111 0.80 -11.65 3.89
C SER A 111 0.15 -12.98 3.49
N LEU A 112 -0.57 -13.02 2.36
CA LEU A 112 -1.21 -14.25 1.88
C LEU A 112 -0.21 -15.31 1.42
N ALA A 113 0.97 -14.92 0.92
CA ALA A 113 1.98 -15.84 0.43
C ALA A 113 2.82 -16.49 1.54
N PHE A 114 3.02 -15.78 2.66
CA PHE A 114 3.97 -16.20 3.69
C PHE A 114 3.36 -16.49 5.06
N LEU A 115 2.11 -16.10 5.31
CA LEU A 115 1.47 -16.29 6.61
C LEU A 115 0.42 -17.39 6.58
N ASN A 116 0.42 -18.19 7.64
CA ASN A 116 -0.59 -19.20 7.94
C ASN A 116 -1.34 -18.83 9.21
N LYS A 117 -2.47 -19.48 9.44
CA LYS A 117 -3.17 -19.40 10.73
C LYS A 117 -2.25 -19.84 11.89
N GLY A 118 -2.06 -18.92 12.84
CA GLY A 118 -1.19 -19.14 13.99
C GLY A 118 0.18 -18.47 13.90
N ASP A 119 0.58 -18.00 12.71
CA ASP A 119 1.75 -17.13 12.56
C ASP A 119 1.49 -15.76 13.19
N GLN A 120 2.53 -15.04 13.53
CA GLN A 120 2.47 -13.71 14.14
C GLN A 120 3.22 -12.68 13.31
N VAL A 121 2.68 -11.46 13.27
CA VAL A 121 3.29 -10.33 12.56
C VAL A 121 3.54 -9.19 13.55
N LEU A 122 4.77 -8.69 13.57
CA LEU A 122 5.12 -7.47 14.29
C LEU A 122 4.56 -6.25 13.56
N VAL A 123 3.74 -5.47 14.26
CA VAL A 123 3.09 -4.29 13.70
C VAL A 123 3.41 -3.08 14.56
N PRO A 124 3.91 -1.97 13.98
CA PRO A 124 4.21 -0.76 14.75
C PRO A 124 2.94 -0.11 15.32
N ASN A 125 3.07 0.49 16.50
CA ASN A 125 2.04 1.31 17.13
C ASN A 125 2.61 2.67 17.55
N PRO A 126 2.19 3.81 16.95
CA PRO A 126 1.23 3.90 15.85
C PRO A 126 1.77 3.31 14.54
N GLY A 127 0.86 2.79 13.71
CA GLY A 127 1.22 2.12 12.46
C GLY A 127 0.17 2.32 11.35
N TYR A 128 0.58 1.95 10.15
CA TYR A 128 -0.32 2.03 9.00
C TYR A 128 -1.37 0.91 9.08
N PRO A 129 -2.68 1.23 8.99
CA PRO A 129 -3.75 0.25 9.24
C PRO A 129 -3.71 -0.98 8.33
N THR A 130 -3.10 -0.87 7.16
CA THR A 130 -2.98 -1.98 6.21
C THR A 130 -2.14 -3.13 6.76
N TYR A 131 -1.14 -2.87 7.60
CA TYR A 131 -0.33 -3.93 8.20
C TYR A 131 -1.19 -4.89 9.03
N SER A 132 -2.02 -4.34 9.91
CA SER A 132 -2.95 -5.14 10.70
C SER A 132 -4.02 -5.82 9.85
N SER A 133 -4.64 -5.08 8.93
CA SER A 133 -5.74 -5.61 8.12
C SER A 133 -5.29 -6.76 7.22
N ALA A 134 -4.13 -6.65 6.57
CA ALA A 134 -3.59 -7.70 5.71
C ALA A 134 -3.22 -8.95 6.50
N SER A 135 -2.59 -8.79 7.68
CA SER A 135 -2.26 -9.90 8.58
C SER A 135 -3.49 -10.65 9.07
N LEU A 136 -4.53 -9.92 9.49
CA LEU A 136 -5.80 -10.51 9.94
C LEU A 136 -6.55 -11.23 8.81
N LEU A 137 -6.51 -10.71 7.58
CA LEU A 137 -7.08 -11.40 6.42
C LEU A 137 -6.33 -12.69 6.07
N ALA A 138 -5.03 -12.74 6.35
CA ALA A 138 -4.23 -13.96 6.26
C ALA A 138 -4.40 -14.90 7.48
N GLU A 139 -5.30 -14.58 8.42
CA GLU A 139 -5.57 -15.33 9.66
C GLU A 139 -4.36 -15.42 10.63
N ALA A 140 -3.39 -14.49 10.48
CA ALA A 140 -2.26 -14.37 11.39
C ALA A 140 -2.59 -13.50 12.60
N GLY A 141 -1.88 -13.74 13.71
CA GLY A 141 -1.92 -12.90 14.91
C GLY A 141 -1.11 -11.61 14.72
N ILE A 142 -1.45 -10.59 15.51
CA ILE A 142 -0.74 -9.31 15.52
C ILE A 142 -0.05 -9.15 16.86
N VAL A 143 1.23 -8.82 16.83
CA VAL A 143 2.02 -8.40 18.01
C VAL A 143 2.40 -6.94 17.79
N LEU A 144 1.87 -6.06 18.64
CA LEU A 144 2.17 -4.63 18.55
C LEU A 144 3.50 -4.31 19.24
N TYR A 145 4.29 -3.44 18.65
CA TYR A 145 5.42 -2.79 19.28
C TYR A 145 5.28 -1.28 19.20
N ASP A 146 5.57 -0.60 20.32
CA ASP A 146 5.38 0.83 20.41
C ASP A 146 6.55 1.61 19.80
N LEU A 147 6.21 2.62 19.01
CA LEU A 147 7.13 3.66 18.57
C LEU A 147 6.95 4.87 19.50
N LYS A 148 7.99 5.24 20.24
CA LYS A 148 7.94 6.27 21.26
C LYS A 148 8.88 7.42 20.95
N GLU A 149 8.57 8.61 21.45
CA GLU A 149 9.41 9.79 21.30
C GLU A 149 10.77 9.61 21.97
N GLU A 150 10.81 8.95 23.12
CA GLU A 150 12.03 8.67 23.88
C GLU A 150 13.03 7.80 23.10
N THR A 151 12.55 6.94 22.20
CA THR A 151 13.38 6.12 21.31
C THR A 151 13.58 6.76 19.94
N GLY A 152 13.20 8.04 19.77
CA GLY A 152 13.24 8.73 18.48
C GLY A 152 12.34 8.09 17.41
N TRP A 153 11.22 7.49 17.83
CA TRP A 153 10.27 6.78 16.96
C TRP A 153 10.88 5.56 16.27
N MET A 154 11.94 4.99 16.86
CA MET A 154 12.56 3.75 16.41
C MET A 154 12.06 2.57 17.25
N PRO A 155 12.02 1.34 16.66
CA PRO A 155 11.75 0.15 17.43
C PRO A 155 12.73 -0.03 18.58
N ASP A 156 12.23 -0.42 19.75
CA ASP A 156 13.05 -0.83 20.88
C ASP A 156 13.37 -2.33 20.69
N PHE A 157 14.55 -2.64 20.17
CA PHE A 157 14.94 -4.00 19.86
C PHE A 157 15.12 -4.88 21.09
N GLU A 158 15.40 -4.31 22.27
CA GLU A 158 15.48 -5.07 23.53
C GLU A 158 14.10 -5.59 23.98
N GLN A 159 13.02 -4.91 23.61
CA GLN A 159 11.66 -5.33 23.89
C GLN A 159 11.08 -6.30 22.85
N LEU A 160 11.77 -6.49 21.72
CA LEU A 160 11.32 -7.37 20.64
C LEU A 160 11.87 -8.79 20.74
N GLU A 161 12.80 -9.05 21.66
CA GLU A 161 13.31 -10.37 22.00
C GLU A 161 12.40 -11.06 23.03
#